data_f92b5b952a6d89e40e27c5772906591a
#
_entry.id   f92b5b952a6d89e40e27c5772906591a
#
_cell.length_a   1.000
_cell.length_b   1.000
_cell.length_c   1.000
_cell.angle_alpha   90.00
_cell.angle_beta   90.00
_cell.angle_gamma   90.00
#
_symmetry.space_group_name_H-M   'P 1'
#
loop_
_entity.id
_entity.type
_entity.pdbx_description
1 polymer ?
#
loop_
_entity_poly.entity_id
_entity_poly.type
_entity_poly.pdbx_seq_one_letter_code
_entity_poly.pdbx_strand_id
1 'polypeptide(L)'
;MQRSTPKEMYHNPQNVYTAQFIGTPPMNIVSNMVKGIQVGFRPEKTSLIDPGDAVLSIQGRIITKEQLGAEMNYSIETAFGKVMVKTEDDIEGQECRLYIREKNVFAFGEDGNRIPVTEEIKKALEQVEKGV
;
A
#
# COMPACT_ATOMS: atom_id res chain seq x y z
N MET A 1 20.26 -18.37 -4.16
CA MET A 1 19.68 -17.77 -5.35
C MET A 1 18.18 -18.05 -5.41
N GLN A 2 17.40 -17.01 -5.53
CA GLN A 2 15.96 -17.15 -5.61
C GLN A 2 15.55 -17.54 -7.04
N ARG A 3 14.74 -18.58 -7.16
CA ARG A 3 14.28 -19.06 -8.46
C ARG A 3 12.79 -18.85 -8.65
N SER A 4 12.32 -17.69 -8.23
CA SER A 4 10.91 -17.36 -8.34
C SER A 4 10.58 -16.83 -9.72
N THR A 5 9.39 -17.15 -10.21
CA THR A 5 8.87 -16.59 -11.45
C THR A 5 8.49 -15.12 -11.22
N PRO A 6 8.40 -14.30 -12.27
CA PRO A 6 7.91 -12.93 -12.12
C PRO A 6 6.53 -12.86 -11.44
N LYS A 7 5.65 -13.82 -11.71
CA LYS A 7 4.33 -13.88 -11.08
C LYS A 7 4.44 -14.10 -9.58
N GLU A 8 5.32 -15.02 -9.16
CA GLU A 8 5.55 -15.28 -7.73
C GLU A 8 6.14 -14.06 -7.04
N MET A 9 7.09 -13.39 -7.68
CA MET A 9 7.71 -12.19 -7.14
C MET A 9 6.71 -11.06 -6.98
N TYR A 10 5.73 -10.96 -7.87
CA TYR A 10 4.67 -9.97 -7.77
C TYR A 10 3.74 -10.28 -6.60
N HIS A 11 3.24 -11.52 -6.51
CA HIS A 11 2.25 -11.91 -5.51
C HIS A 11 2.84 -12.13 -4.12
N ASN A 12 4.13 -12.48 -4.05
CA ASN A 12 4.76 -12.83 -2.78
C ASN A 12 6.21 -12.33 -2.75
N PRO A 13 6.42 -11.00 -2.77
CA PRO A 13 7.78 -10.45 -2.76
C PRO A 13 8.49 -10.78 -1.45
N GLN A 14 9.73 -11.23 -1.55
CA GLN A 14 10.52 -11.63 -0.38
C GLN A 14 11.29 -10.47 0.26
N ASN A 15 11.40 -9.34 -0.44
CA ASN A 15 12.06 -8.17 0.09
C ASN A 15 11.55 -6.90 -0.60
N VAL A 16 11.91 -5.75 -0.02
CA VAL A 16 11.50 -4.44 -0.53
C VAL A 16 11.98 -4.21 -1.96
N TYR A 17 13.22 -4.60 -2.25
CA TYR A 17 13.78 -4.43 -3.58
C TYR A 17 12.92 -5.14 -4.65
N THR A 18 12.57 -6.40 -4.40
CA THR A 18 11.73 -7.17 -5.31
C THR A 18 10.34 -6.54 -5.43
N ALA A 19 9.77 -6.11 -4.30
CA ALA A 19 8.43 -5.51 -4.27
C ALA A 19 8.37 -4.25 -5.13
N GLN A 20 9.41 -3.43 -5.09
CA GLN A 20 9.44 -2.18 -5.85
C GLN A 20 9.89 -2.37 -7.29
N PHE A 21 10.66 -3.42 -7.57
CA PHE A 21 11.15 -3.69 -8.91
C PHE A 21 10.09 -4.33 -9.80
N ILE A 22 9.25 -5.20 -9.23
CA ILE A 22 8.22 -5.93 -9.99
C ILE A 22 6.88 -5.18 -9.86
N GLY A 23 6.32 -4.82 -10.99
CA GLY A 23 5.03 -4.13 -11.06
C GLY A 23 5.16 -2.70 -11.59
N THR A 24 4.10 -2.22 -12.23
CA THR A 24 4.02 -0.87 -12.78
C THR A 24 2.63 -0.32 -12.47
N PRO A 25 2.50 0.64 -11.56
CA PRO A 25 3.56 1.27 -10.78
C PRO A 25 4.12 0.34 -9.69
N PRO A 26 5.28 0.68 -9.12
CA PRO A 26 5.87 -0.15 -8.07
C PRO A 26 5.05 -0.12 -6.78
N MET A 27 5.28 -1.12 -5.91
CA MET A 27 4.62 -1.17 -4.61
C MET A 27 4.96 0.07 -3.78
N ASN A 28 3.95 0.60 -3.10
CA ASN A 28 4.17 1.64 -2.11
C ASN A 28 4.86 1.01 -0.89
N ILE A 29 5.96 1.61 -0.44
CA ILE A 29 6.67 1.18 0.76
C ILE A 29 6.72 2.37 1.72
N VAL A 30 6.17 2.19 2.91
CA VAL A 30 6.10 3.22 3.93
C VAL A 30 6.83 2.74 5.18
N SER A 31 7.87 3.47 5.59
CA SER A 31 8.77 3.04 6.67
C SER A 31 8.54 3.74 8.01
N ASN A 32 7.62 4.68 8.07
CA ASN A 32 7.37 5.49 9.28
C ASN A 32 5.95 5.33 9.85
N MET A 33 5.23 4.31 9.41
CA MET A 33 3.87 4.08 9.84
C MET A 33 3.81 3.21 11.10
N VAL A 34 4.60 2.15 11.14
CA VAL A 34 4.73 1.25 12.27
C VAL A 34 6.22 1.12 12.59
N LYS A 35 6.59 1.33 13.85
CA LYS A 35 7.99 1.32 14.27
C LYS A 35 8.66 -0.01 13.96
N GLY A 36 9.81 0.03 13.30
CA GLY A 36 10.60 -1.14 12.97
C GLY A 36 10.09 -1.96 11.80
N ILE A 37 9.02 -1.49 11.15
CA ILE A 37 8.36 -2.22 10.08
C ILE A 37 8.24 -1.34 8.85
N GLN A 38 8.52 -1.89 7.68
CA GLN A 38 8.18 -1.26 6.42
C GLN A 38 6.89 -1.89 5.94
N VAL A 39 5.89 -1.04 5.67
CA VAL A 39 4.57 -1.50 5.22
C VAL A 39 4.47 -1.34 3.72
N GLY A 40 4.08 -2.40 3.02
CA GLY A 40 3.95 -2.39 1.57
C GLY A 40 2.53 -2.66 1.11
N PHE A 41 2.11 -1.94 0.08
CA PHE A 41 0.82 -2.20 -0.56
C PHE A 41 0.87 -1.74 -2.02
N ARG A 42 0.25 -2.53 -2.89
CA ARG A 42 0.24 -2.27 -4.32
C ARG A 42 -0.75 -1.15 -4.67
N PRO A 43 -0.39 -0.22 -5.56
CA PRO A 43 -1.32 0.82 -6.00
C PRO A 43 -2.65 0.26 -6.55
N GLU A 44 -2.60 -0.81 -7.32
CA GLU A 44 -3.79 -1.42 -7.92
C GLU A 44 -4.61 -2.27 -6.94
N LYS A 45 -4.10 -2.48 -5.73
CA LYS A 45 -4.79 -3.23 -4.66
C LYS A 45 -5.18 -2.31 -3.50
N THR A 46 -5.20 -1.01 -3.74
CA THR A 46 -5.57 0.00 -2.75
C THR A 46 -6.90 0.62 -3.18
N SER A 47 -7.86 0.70 -2.27
CA SER A 47 -9.18 1.24 -2.55
C SER A 47 -9.31 2.66 -2.01
N LEU A 48 -10.05 3.50 -2.73
CA LEU A 48 -10.46 4.83 -2.25
C LEU A 48 -11.90 4.81 -1.76
N ILE A 49 -12.53 3.65 -1.81
CA ILE A 49 -13.89 3.42 -1.32
C ILE A 49 -13.79 2.31 -0.27
N ASP A 50 -14.45 2.52 0.88
CA ASP A 50 -14.37 1.58 2.00
C ASP A 50 -14.88 0.18 1.60
N PRO A 51 -14.00 -0.84 1.59
CA PRO A 51 -14.41 -2.21 1.24
C PRO A 51 -15.11 -2.95 2.39
N GLY A 52 -15.11 -2.38 3.59
CA GLY A 52 -15.72 -2.98 4.76
C GLY A 52 -14.81 -3.88 5.58
N ASP A 53 -13.68 -4.30 5.03
CA ASP A 53 -12.74 -5.21 5.70
C ASP A 53 -11.29 -4.74 5.63
N ALA A 54 -11.08 -3.42 5.55
CA ALA A 54 -9.74 -2.86 5.52
C ALA A 54 -9.05 -3.01 6.88
N VAL A 55 -7.79 -3.46 6.86
CA VAL A 55 -6.95 -3.53 8.05
C VAL A 55 -6.21 -2.22 8.27
N LEU A 56 -6.03 -1.44 7.21
CA LEU A 56 -5.34 -0.17 7.26
C LEU A 56 -6.18 0.87 6.52
N SER A 57 -6.38 2.03 7.15
CA SER A 57 -7.11 3.13 6.57
C SER A 57 -6.39 4.43 6.92
N ILE A 58 -6.01 5.20 5.91
CA ILE A 58 -5.27 6.46 6.12
C ILE A 58 -5.86 7.59 5.29
N GLN A 59 -5.81 8.77 5.86
CA GLN A 59 -6.26 10.00 5.21
C GLN A 59 -5.25 10.43 4.15
N GLY A 60 -5.73 10.90 3.02
CA GLY A 60 -4.87 11.38 1.96
C GLY A 60 -5.44 12.60 1.25
N ARG A 61 -4.55 13.26 0.51
CA ARG A 61 -4.92 14.39 -0.33
C ARG A 61 -4.42 14.11 -1.74
N ILE A 62 -5.32 14.15 -2.71
CA ILE A 62 -4.97 13.92 -4.11
C ILE A 62 -4.16 15.08 -4.64
N ILE A 63 -2.95 14.80 -5.10
CA ILE A 63 -2.04 15.79 -5.68
C ILE A 63 -2.17 15.78 -7.21
N THR A 64 -2.15 14.59 -7.81
CA THR A 64 -2.34 14.44 -9.24
C THR A 64 -3.35 13.34 -9.53
N LYS A 65 -4.05 13.50 -10.64
CA LYS A 65 -5.06 12.58 -11.11
C LYS A 65 -4.87 12.43 -12.61
N GLU A 66 -4.54 11.25 -13.07
CA GLU A 66 -4.28 11.00 -14.48
C GLU A 66 -5.15 9.86 -14.97
N GLN A 67 -5.87 10.09 -16.05
CA GLN A 67 -6.69 9.04 -16.65
C GLN A 67 -5.88 8.31 -17.72
N LEU A 68 -5.78 7.00 -17.58
CA LEU A 68 -5.08 6.12 -18.53
C LEU A 68 -6.05 5.03 -18.95
N GLY A 69 -6.76 5.26 -20.07
CA GLY A 69 -7.78 4.33 -20.53
C GLY A 69 -8.94 4.31 -19.55
N ALA A 70 -9.30 3.13 -19.06
CA ALA A 70 -10.39 2.94 -18.11
C ALA A 70 -9.96 3.14 -16.66
N GLU A 71 -8.66 3.35 -16.42
CA GLU A 71 -8.14 3.45 -15.07
C GLU A 71 -7.67 4.86 -14.73
N MET A 72 -7.72 5.19 -13.44
CA MET A 72 -7.21 6.44 -12.90
C MET A 72 -5.97 6.16 -12.08
N ASN A 73 -4.92 6.95 -12.29
CA ASN A 73 -3.72 6.93 -11.46
C ASN A 73 -3.71 8.17 -10.59
N TYR A 74 -3.65 7.96 -9.29
CA TYR A 74 -3.62 9.05 -8.32
C TYR A 74 -2.27 9.10 -7.63
N SER A 75 -1.75 10.31 -7.46
CA SER A 75 -0.64 10.58 -6.57
C SER A 75 -1.25 11.23 -5.33
N ILE A 76 -1.05 10.64 -4.17
CA ILE A 76 -1.73 11.03 -2.95
C ILE A 76 -0.73 11.34 -1.85
N GLU A 77 -0.84 12.51 -1.24
CA GLU A 77 -0.03 12.89 -0.10
C GLU A 77 -0.70 12.41 1.18
N THR A 78 0.05 11.72 2.04
CA THR A 78 -0.44 11.24 3.34
C THR A 78 0.49 11.74 4.45
N ALA A 79 0.08 11.52 5.70
CA ALA A 79 0.95 11.85 6.83
C ALA A 79 2.26 11.05 6.82
N PHE A 80 2.30 9.96 6.05
CA PHE A 80 3.45 9.06 5.97
C PHE A 80 4.23 9.21 4.67
N GLY A 81 3.89 10.19 3.85
CA GLY A 81 4.54 10.45 2.58
C GLY A 81 3.60 10.25 1.40
N LYS A 82 4.16 10.34 0.22
CA LYS A 82 3.43 10.25 -1.03
C LYS A 82 3.25 8.79 -1.44
N VAL A 83 2.04 8.43 -1.82
CA VAL A 83 1.72 7.09 -2.29
C VAL A 83 0.95 7.16 -3.61
N MET A 84 0.94 6.06 -4.34
CA MET A 84 0.24 5.94 -5.61
C MET A 84 -0.94 4.98 -5.47
N VAL A 85 -2.04 5.31 -6.13
CA VAL A 85 -3.23 4.44 -6.19
C VAL A 85 -3.69 4.34 -7.63
N LYS A 86 -4.00 3.14 -8.06
CA LYS A 86 -4.50 2.86 -9.40
C LYS A 86 -5.86 2.17 -9.27
N THR A 87 -6.90 2.80 -9.81
CA THR A 87 -8.26 2.29 -9.65
C THR A 87 -9.13 2.74 -10.81
N GLU A 88 -10.26 2.07 -11.01
CA GLU A 88 -11.25 2.49 -11.99
C GLU A 88 -12.14 3.60 -11.43
N ASP A 89 -12.10 3.85 -10.12
CA ASP A 89 -12.95 4.83 -9.47
C ASP A 89 -12.46 6.26 -9.73
N ASP A 90 -13.38 7.13 -10.11
CA ASP A 90 -13.11 8.54 -10.35
C ASP A 90 -13.59 9.34 -9.14
N ILE A 91 -12.65 9.67 -8.27
CA ILE A 91 -12.94 10.36 -7.01
C ILE A 91 -12.93 11.87 -7.25
N GLU A 92 -14.00 12.54 -6.85
CA GLU A 92 -14.10 13.98 -6.95
C GLU A 92 -13.46 14.65 -5.73
N GLY A 93 -12.94 15.87 -5.95
CA GLY A 93 -12.29 16.64 -4.90
C GLY A 93 -10.86 16.19 -4.64
N GLN A 94 -10.26 16.72 -3.59
CA GLN A 94 -8.89 16.44 -3.24
C GLN A 94 -8.75 15.55 -2.00
N GLU A 95 -9.73 15.61 -1.11
CA GLU A 95 -9.67 14.79 0.11
C GLU A 95 -10.14 13.39 -0.17
N CYS A 96 -9.39 12.42 0.35
CA CYS A 96 -9.72 11.02 0.17
C CYS A 96 -9.24 10.20 1.34
N ARG A 97 -9.61 8.93 1.35
CA ARG A 97 -9.14 7.99 2.33
C ARG A 97 -8.74 6.71 1.62
N LEU A 98 -7.58 6.18 1.99
CA LEU A 98 -7.05 4.95 1.41
C LEU A 98 -7.44 3.79 2.30
N TYR A 99 -7.85 2.68 1.67
CA TYR A 99 -8.25 1.46 2.39
C TYR A 99 -7.46 0.29 1.83
N ILE A 100 -6.76 -0.42 2.70
CA ILE A 100 -5.98 -1.59 2.30
C ILE A 100 -6.48 -2.80 3.09
N ARG A 101 -6.87 -3.85 2.35
CA ARG A 101 -7.37 -5.08 2.96
C ARG A 101 -6.21 -5.91 3.49
N GLU A 102 -6.49 -6.74 4.50
CA GLU A 102 -5.46 -7.57 5.12
C GLU A 102 -4.66 -8.39 4.11
N LYS A 103 -5.35 -9.00 3.14
CA LYS A 103 -4.69 -9.83 2.13
C LYS A 103 -3.77 -9.05 1.20
N ASN A 104 -3.87 -7.73 1.18
CA ASN A 104 -3.11 -6.87 0.28
C ASN A 104 -2.02 -6.07 1.00
N VAL A 105 -1.83 -6.28 2.29
CA VAL A 105 -0.78 -5.63 3.07
C VAL A 105 0.42 -6.57 3.19
N PHE A 106 1.60 -6.01 3.00
CA PHE A 106 2.87 -6.72 3.17
C PHE A 106 3.69 -6.02 4.25
N ALA A 107 4.41 -6.81 5.03
CA ALA A 107 5.30 -6.27 6.05
C ALA A 107 6.74 -6.71 5.75
N PHE A 108 7.67 -5.77 5.95
CA PHE A 108 9.09 -6.01 5.77
C PHE A 108 9.79 -5.46 7.01
N GLY A 109 10.87 -6.13 7.43
CA GLY A 109 11.69 -5.64 8.54
C GLY A 109 12.55 -4.47 8.12
N GLU A 110 13.31 -3.93 9.07
CA GLU A 110 14.23 -2.82 8.79
C GLU A 110 15.31 -3.21 7.79
N ASP A 111 15.66 -4.50 7.73
CA ASP A 111 16.62 -5.03 6.77
C ASP A 111 16.04 -5.20 5.37
N GLY A 112 14.75 -4.92 5.19
CA GLY A 112 14.06 -5.02 3.91
C GLY A 112 13.54 -6.40 3.59
N ASN A 113 13.74 -7.39 4.44
CA ASN A 113 13.26 -8.74 4.20
C ASN A 113 11.82 -8.92 4.63
N ARG A 114 11.09 -9.74 3.88
CA ARG A 114 9.68 -10.01 4.16
C ARG A 114 9.48 -10.67 5.52
N ILE A 115 8.52 -10.19 6.27
CA ILE A 115 8.09 -10.80 7.53
C ILE A 115 6.59 -11.04 7.48
N PRO A 116 6.07 -12.00 8.27
CA PRO A 116 4.63 -12.25 8.29
C PRO A 116 3.88 -11.10 8.94
N VAL A 117 2.65 -10.85 8.49
CA VAL A 117 1.76 -9.89 9.13
C VAL A 117 1.12 -10.62 10.32
N THR A 118 1.74 -10.48 11.48
CA THR A 118 1.26 -11.10 12.71
C THR A 118 0.03 -10.35 13.24
N GLU A 119 -0.67 -10.94 14.21
CA GLU A 119 -1.80 -10.27 14.86
C GLU A 119 -1.37 -8.95 15.51
N GLU A 120 -0.14 -8.90 16.04
CA GLU A 120 0.41 -7.70 16.64
C GLU A 120 0.58 -6.59 15.60
N ILE A 121 1.14 -6.93 14.44
CA ILE A 121 1.31 -5.98 13.34
C ILE A 121 -0.05 -5.54 12.81
N LYS A 122 -0.98 -6.47 12.66
CA LYS A 122 -2.34 -6.17 12.21
C LYS A 122 -3.00 -5.15 13.14
N LYS A 123 -2.90 -5.35 14.46
CA LYS A 123 -3.46 -4.42 15.43
C LYS A 123 -2.80 -3.04 15.33
N ALA A 124 -1.49 -3.01 15.11
CA ALA A 124 -0.78 -1.75 14.94
C ALA A 124 -1.28 -1.01 13.70
N LEU A 125 -1.51 -1.72 12.61
CA LEU A 125 -2.05 -1.12 11.39
C LEU A 125 -3.47 -0.57 11.60
N GLU A 126 -4.30 -1.31 12.32
CA GLU A 126 -5.67 -0.87 12.61
C GLU A 126 -5.70 0.37 13.50
N GLN A 127 -4.65 0.62 14.27
CA GLN A 127 -4.56 1.79 15.13
C GLN A 127 -3.95 3.02 14.45
N VAL A 128 -3.42 2.88 13.24
CA VAL A 128 -2.87 4.00 12.51
C VAL A 128 -3.95 5.05 12.29
N GLU A 129 -3.67 6.30 12.70
CA GLU A 129 -4.58 7.45 12.63
C GLU A 129 -5.86 7.34 13.48
N LYS A 130 -5.97 6.29 14.32
CA LYS A 130 -7.13 6.16 15.22
C LYS A 130 -6.84 6.65 16.63
N GLY A 131 -5.58 6.76 17.01
CA GLY A 131 -5.18 7.12 18.35
C GLY A 131 -5.06 8.61 18.59
N VAL A 132 -5.71 9.41 17.81
CA VAL A 132 -5.60 10.88 17.89
C VAL A 132 -6.72 11.46 18.73
#